data_329f99df306f2368d79cf7355f8c62c6
#
_entry.id   329f99df306f2368d79cf7355f8c62c6
#
_cell.length_a   1.000
_cell.length_b   1.000
_cell.length_c   1.000
_cell.angle_alpha   90.00
_cell.angle_beta   90.00
_cell.angle_gamma   90.00
#
_symmetry.space_group_name_H-M   'P 1'
#
loop_
_entity.id
_entity.type
_entity.pdbx_description
1 polymer ?
#
loop_
_entity_poly.entity_id
_entity_poly.type
_entity_poly.pdbx_seq_one_letter_code
_entity_poly.pdbx_strand_id
1 'polypeptide(L)'
;KKAQITPNFMIFARIESLILEQGIEDAVERAKTYLEAGADGIMIHSRQKEFDEIKEFTRRYNQLPNRKPLIVVPSSYNHVTEEELIENGVNIVIYANHLLRAAYPAMVETAQTILRNHRCKEASEEYCMKIKDIITLIPGAK
;
A
#
# COMPACT_ATOMS: atom_id res chain seq x y z
N LYS A 1 8.57 14.33 -15.06
CA LYS A 1 8.19 15.73 -14.77
C LYS A 1 8.00 16.56 -16.03
N LYS A 2 8.92 16.48 -17.00
CA LYS A 2 8.78 17.23 -18.26
C LYS A 2 7.52 16.91 -19.06
N ALA A 3 7.01 15.67 -18.96
CA ALA A 3 5.78 15.23 -19.63
C ALA A 3 4.51 15.46 -18.80
N GLN A 4 4.62 16.01 -17.60
CA GLN A 4 3.50 16.27 -16.71
C GLN A 4 2.62 17.39 -17.30
N ILE A 5 1.32 17.07 -17.54
CA ILE A 5 0.38 18.01 -18.17
C ILE A 5 -0.20 18.99 -17.14
N THR A 6 -0.48 18.52 -15.92
CA THR A 6 -1.05 19.36 -14.86
C THR A 6 -0.15 19.37 -13.63
N PRO A 7 -0.01 20.53 -12.94
CA PRO A 7 0.83 20.62 -11.74
C PRO A 7 0.28 19.79 -10.55
N ASN A 8 -1.01 19.48 -10.58
CA ASN A 8 -1.67 18.71 -9.51
C ASN A 8 -1.45 17.20 -9.63
N PHE A 9 -0.95 16.70 -10.76
CA PHE A 9 -0.59 15.30 -10.92
C PHE A 9 0.78 15.03 -10.27
N MET A 10 0.78 14.41 -9.09
CA MET A 10 2.00 14.14 -8.35
C MET A 10 2.71 12.88 -8.86
N ILE A 11 4.05 12.93 -8.91
CA ILE A 11 4.92 11.82 -9.31
C ILE A 11 5.78 11.42 -8.11
N PHE A 12 5.52 10.22 -7.58
CA PHE A 12 6.31 9.63 -6.50
C PHE A 12 7.31 8.64 -7.07
N ALA A 13 8.57 8.79 -6.69
CA ALA A 13 9.63 7.88 -7.13
C ALA A 13 9.75 6.72 -6.15
N ARG A 14 9.63 5.48 -6.66
CA ARG A 14 9.79 4.26 -5.87
C ARG A 14 11.25 3.84 -5.85
N ILE A 15 11.73 3.47 -4.66
CA ILE A 15 13.09 3.01 -4.39
C ILE A 15 13.05 1.54 -4.02
N GLU A 16 13.81 0.73 -4.75
CA GLU A 16 13.91 -0.72 -4.56
C GLU A 16 15.26 -1.17 -3.97
N SER A 17 16.09 -0.24 -3.53
CA SER A 17 17.45 -0.52 -3.01
C SER A 17 17.47 -1.58 -1.91
N LEU A 18 16.49 -1.53 -0.99
CA LEU A 18 16.38 -2.49 0.12
C LEU A 18 15.92 -3.86 -0.38
N ILE A 19 15.05 -3.90 -1.39
CA ILE A 19 14.62 -5.15 -2.04
C ILE A 19 15.76 -5.84 -2.79
N LEU A 20 16.65 -5.03 -3.37
CA LEU A 20 17.80 -5.46 -4.16
C LEU A 20 19.07 -5.59 -3.32
N GLU A 21 18.95 -5.49 -1.98
CA GLU A 21 20.07 -5.64 -1.03
C GLU A 21 21.23 -4.65 -1.28
N GLN A 22 20.91 -3.47 -1.85
CA GLN A 22 21.90 -2.42 -2.11
C GLN A 22 22.14 -1.51 -0.88
N GLY A 23 21.35 -1.70 0.17
CA GLY A 23 21.51 -1.03 1.46
C GLY A 23 20.89 0.36 1.58
N ILE A 24 20.99 0.88 2.79
CA ILE A 24 20.39 2.17 3.18
C ILE A 24 21.07 3.35 2.50
N GLU A 25 22.40 3.31 2.33
CA GLU A 25 23.18 4.37 1.69
C GLU A 25 22.70 4.60 0.26
N ASP A 26 22.56 3.54 -0.53
CA ASP A 26 22.04 3.62 -1.91
C ASP A 26 20.58 4.13 -1.92
N ALA A 27 19.75 3.68 -0.99
CA ALA A 27 18.37 4.13 -0.88
C ALA A 27 18.27 5.65 -0.63
N VAL A 28 19.08 6.19 0.29
CA VAL A 28 19.10 7.62 0.61
C VAL A 28 19.65 8.44 -0.55
N GLU A 29 20.71 7.96 -1.23
CA GLU A 29 21.30 8.67 -2.38
C GLU A 29 20.32 8.73 -3.55
N ARG A 30 19.59 7.63 -3.83
CA ARG A 30 18.51 7.64 -4.83
C ARG A 30 17.40 8.61 -4.45
N ALA A 31 17.01 8.66 -3.16
CA ALA A 31 16.00 9.61 -2.70
C ALA A 31 16.42 11.05 -3.01
N LYS A 32 17.66 11.45 -2.70
CA LYS A 32 18.20 12.77 -3.05
C LYS A 32 18.12 13.05 -4.55
N THR A 33 18.68 12.14 -5.35
CA THR A 33 18.73 12.26 -6.79
C THR A 33 17.32 12.43 -7.40
N TYR A 34 16.35 11.66 -6.93
CA TYR A 34 14.97 11.75 -7.43
C TYR A 34 14.28 13.05 -6.99
N LEU A 35 14.51 13.52 -5.77
CA LEU A 35 14.00 14.80 -5.30
C LEU A 35 14.60 15.99 -6.08
N GLU A 36 15.90 15.95 -6.34
CA GLU A 36 16.59 16.94 -7.19
C GLU A 36 16.08 16.94 -8.63
N ALA A 37 15.74 15.77 -9.18
CA ALA A 37 15.09 15.62 -10.47
C ALA A 37 13.61 16.08 -10.48
N GLY A 38 13.06 16.47 -9.32
CA GLY A 38 11.72 17.06 -9.21
C GLY A 38 10.61 16.06 -8.85
N ALA A 39 10.92 14.91 -8.26
CA ALA A 39 9.91 14.02 -7.70
C ALA A 39 9.09 14.75 -6.64
N ASP A 40 7.77 14.51 -6.59
CA ASP A 40 6.85 15.11 -5.65
C ASP A 40 6.81 14.36 -4.31
N GLY A 41 7.45 13.19 -4.26
CA GLY A 41 7.62 12.37 -3.07
C GLY A 41 8.38 11.08 -3.37
N ILE A 42 8.63 10.33 -2.32
CA ILE A 42 9.39 9.08 -2.36
C ILE A 42 8.52 7.95 -1.82
N MET A 43 8.64 6.76 -2.41
CA MET A 43 8.14 5.52 -1.88
C MET A 43 9.32 4.60 -1.59
N ILE A 44 9.49 4.20 -0.34
CA ILE A 44 10.47 3.19 0.06
C ILE A 44 9.80 1.83 0.22
N HIS A 45 10.49 0.77 -0.15
CA HIS A 45 9.98 -0.59 -0.05
C HIS A 45 11.01 -1.51 0.62
N SER A 46 10.55 -2.38 1.52
CA SER A 46 11.35 -3.42 2.16
C SER A 46 10.58 -4.75 2.22
N ARG A 47 11.31 -5.88 2.24
CA ARG A 47 10.78 -7.23 2.48
C ARG A 47 11.00 -7.70 3.91
N GLN A 48 11.75 -6.95 4.69
CA GLN A 48 12.03 -7.32 6.07
C GLN A 48 10.74 -7.33 6.89
N LYS A 49 10.63 -8.29 7.81
CA LYS A 49 9.50 -8.37 8.73
C LYS A 49 9.59 -7.34 9.84
N GLU A 50 10.82 -6.98 10.22
CA GLU A 50 11.08 -5.96 11.21
C GLU A 50 11.11 -4.56 10.57
N PHE A 51 10.81 -3.55 11.36
CA PHE A 51 10.72 -2.17 10.88
C PHE A 51 12.08 -1.44 10.82
N ASP A 52 13.13 -2.03 11.37
CA ASP A 52 14.42 -1.39 11.59
C ASP A 52 15.03 -0.77 10.33
N GLU A 53 14.95 -1.49 9.21
CA GLU A 53 15.49 -1.04 7.92
C GLU A 53 14.75 0.21 7.41
N ILE A 54 13.42 0.21 7.48
CA ILE A 54 12.60 1.39 7.13
C ILE A 54 12.83 2.52 8.14
N LYS A 55 12.92 2.22 9.43
CA LYS A 55 13.19 3.19 10.49
C LYS A 55 14.53 3.90 10.30
N GLU A 56 15.58 3.17 9.94
CA GLU A 56 16.88 3.79 9.65
C GLU A 56 16.83 4.63 8.37
N PHE A 57 16.15 4.14 7.33
CA PHE A 57 15.93 4.96 6.11
C PHE A 57 15.18 6.25 6.44
N THR A 58 14.06 6.19 7.17
CA THR A 58 13.26 7.36 7.52
C THR A 58 14.04 8.37 8.36
N ARG A 59 14.85 7.89 9.32
CA ARG A 59 15.74 8.73 10.14
C ARG A 59 16.66 9.58 9.27
N ARG A 60 17.29 8.99 8.24
CA ARG A 60 18.18 9.71 7.32
C ARG A 60 17.42 10.57 6.31
N TYR A 61 16.33 10.05 5.78
CA TYR A 61 15.48 10.78 4.84
C TYR A 61 14.91 12.07 5.46
N ASN A 62 14.52 12.02 6.72
CA ASN A 62 13.99 13.16 7.45
C ASN A 62 15.01 14.29 7.65
N GLN A 63 16.32 14.03 7.50
CA GLN A 63 17.39 15.02 7.58
C GLN A 63 17.66 15.74 6.24
N LEU A 64 17.02 15.30 5.15
CA LEU A 64 17.22 15.92 3.84
C LEU A 64 16.55 17.32 3.81
N PRO A 65 17.24 18.34 3.31
CA PRO A 65 16.75 19.73 3.33
C PRO A 65 15.53 19.95 2.42
N ASN A 66 15.42 19.16 1.35
CA ASN A 66 14.34 19.23 0.35
C ASN A 66 13.36 18.05 0.47
N ARG A 67 13.24 17.46 1.67
CA ARG A 67 12.32 16.35 1.95
C ARG A 67 10.91 16.63 1.41
N LYS A 68 10.32 15.63 0.79
CA LYS A 68 8.93 15.59 0.28
C LYS A 68 8.16 14.47 0.98
N PRO A 69 6.84 14.35 0.78
CA PRO A 69 6.07 13.27 1.37
C PRO A 69 6.67 11.88 1.11
N LEU A 70 6.64 11.04 2.14
CA LEU A 70 7.14 9.67 2.12
C LEU A 70 5.97 8.70 2.15
N ILE A 71 6.00 7.73 1.21
CA ILE A 71 5.04 6.63 1.12
C ILE A 71 5.71 5.34 1.60
N VAL A 72 4.97 4.54 2.36
CA VAL A 72 5.33 3.17 2.71
C VAL A 72 4.20 2.19 2.43
N VAL A 73 4.56 0.90 2.29
CA VAL A 73 3.62 -0.21 2.10
C VAL A 73 3.94 -1.29 3.15
N PRO A 74 3.36 -1.25 4.36
CA PRO A 74 3.76 -2.08 5.50
C PRO A 74 3.23 -3.52 5.42
N SER A 75 3.26 -4.16 4.24
CA SER A 75 2.78 -5.53 4.08
C SER A 75 3.65 -6.58 4.76
N SER A 76 4.95 -6.33 4.87
CA SER A 76 5.92 -7.24 5.50
C SER A 76 6.07 -7.00 7.00
N TYR A 77 6.17 -5.73 7.41
CA TYR A 77 6.24 -5.26 8.80
C TYR A 77 4.86 -4.78 9.31
N ASN A 78 3.87 -5.65 9.17
CA ASN A 78 2.45 -5.34 9.37
C ASN A 78 2.01 -5.18 10.84
N HIS A 79 2.95 -5.31 11.78
CA HIS A 79 2.75 -5.06 13.20
C HIS A 79 2.92 -3.58 13.59
N VAL A 80 3.52 -2.78 12.69
CA VAL A 80 3.79 -1.36 12.94
C VAL A 80 2.50 -0.55 12.78
N THR A 81 2.17 0.27 13.79
CA THR A 81 0.96 1.09 13.78
C THR A 81 1.12 2.35 12.93
N GLU A 82 0.00 2.98 12.57
CA GLU A 82 0.02 4.27 11.85
C GLU A 82 0.68 5.37 12.70
N GLU A 83 0.46 5.35 14.03
CA GLU A 83 1.10 6.28 14.96
C GLU A 83 2.62 6.17 14.91
N GLU A 84 3.16 4.96 14.97
CA GLU A 84 4.60 4.72 14.87
C GLU A 84 5.15 5.14 13.50
N LEU A 85 4.42 4.90 12.42
CA LEU A 85 4.79 5.37 11.08
C LEU A 85 4.83 6.90 11.00
N ILE A 86 3.83 7.58 11.58
CA ILE A 86 3.78 9.05 11.65
C ILE A 86 4.97 9.61 12.44
N GLU A 87 5.27 9.04 13.60
CA GLU A 87 6.43 9.42 14.43
C GLU A 87 7.76 9.31 13.68
N ASN A 88 7.86 8.34 12.77
CA ASN A 88 9.01 8.16 11.89
C ASN A 88 8.95 9.03 10.61
N GLY A 89 7.96 9.91 10.47
CA GLY A 89 7.86 10.88 9.37
C GLY A 89 7.26 10.34 8.07
N VAL A 90 6.55 9.22 8.13
CA VAL A 90 5.74 8.72 7.02
C VAL A 90 4.50 9.61 6.84
N ASN A 91 4.13 9.89 5.60
CA ASN A 91 3.00 10.76 5.27
C ASN A 91 1.83 10.00 4.63
N ILE A 92 2.13 8.90 3.92
CA ILE A 92 1.13 8.11 3.21
C ILE A 92 1.41 6.62 3.44
N VAL A 93 0.38 5.89 3.82
CA VAL A 93 0.44 4.43 4.00
C VAL A 93 -0.46 3.77 2.94
N ILE A 94 0.08 2.77 2.23
CA ILE A 94 -0.68 2.02 1.23
C ILE A 94 -0.93 0.59 1.76
N TYR A 95 -2.19 0.26 2.01
CA TYR A 95 -2.64 -1.10 2.31
C TYR A 95 -2.95 -1.84 0.99
N ALA A 96 -1.90 -2.26 0.29
CA ALA A 96 -1.92 -2.60 -1.13
C ALA A 96 -2.82 -3.78 -1.52
N ASN A 97 -2.95 -4.82 -0.69
CA ASN A 97 -3.55 -6.08 -1.13
C ASN A 97 -4.45 -6.77 -0.10
N HIS A 98 -4.70 -6.16 1.04
CA HIS A 98 -5.44 -6.79 2.15
C HIS A 98 -6.88 -7.14 1.76
N LEU A 99 -7.58 -6.21 1.09
CA LEU A 99 -8.96 -6.44 0.64
C LEU A 99 -9.05 -7.56 -0.39
N LEU A 100 -8.13 -7.58 -1.37
CA LEU A 100 -8.09 -8.64 -2.38
C LEU A 100 -7.77 -10.00 -1.75
N ARG A 101 -6.79 -10.05 -0.84
CA ARG A 101 -6.43 -11.29 -0.11
C ARG A 101 -7.55 -11.80 0.78
N ALA A 102 -8.37 -10.90 1.32
CA ALA A 102 -9.55 -11.28 2.09
C ALA A 102 -10.70 -11.75 1.19
N ALA A 103 -10.95 -11.05 0.09
CA ALA A 103 -12.06 -11.36 -0.82
C ALA A 103 -11.86 -12.64 -1.62
N TYR A 104 -10.64 -12.92 -2.08
CA TYR A 104 -10.36 -14.06 -2.96
C TYR A 104 -10.74 -15.42 -2.35
N PRO A 105 -10.32 -15.77 -1.11
CA PRO A 105 -10.72 -17.03 -0.48
C PRO A 105 -12.25 -17.16 -0.32
N ALA A 106 -12.93 -16.06 0.05
CA ALA A 106 -14.38 -16.05 0.18
C ALA A 106 -15.09 -16.29 -1.17
N MET A 107 -14.58 -15.70 -2.26
CA MET A 107 -15.11 -15.96 -3.61
C MET A 107 -14.90 -17.42 -4.05
N VAL A 108 -13.73 -17.99 -3.72
CA VAL A 108 -13.42 -19.41 -4.05
C VAL A 108 -14.38 -20.33 -3.29
N GLU A 109 -14.56 -20.13 -1.98
CA GLU A 109 -15.45 -20.97 -1.18
C GLU A 109 -16.92 -20.87 -1.61
N THR A 110 -17.37 -19.65 -1.95
CA THR A 110 -18.71 -19.42 -2.52
C THR A 110 -18.90 -20.22 -3.82
N ALA A 111 -17.93 -20.14 -4.75
CA ALA A 111 -18.00 -20.86 -6.02
C ALA A 111 -17.98 -22.40 -5.83
N GLN A 112 -17.12 -22.89 -4.96
CA GLN A 112 -17.04 -24.31 -4.66
C GLN A 112 -18.33 -24.85 -4.01
N THR A 113 -18.96 -24.06 -3.14
CA THR A 113 -20.23 -24.44 -2.48
C THR A 113 -21.36 -24.54 -3.51
N ILE A 114 -21.45 -23.60 -4.47
CA ILE A 114 -22.42 -23.69 -5.57
C ILE A 114 -22.16 -24.95 -6.42
N LEU A 115 -20.92 -25.24 -6.77
CA LEU A 115 -20.56 -26.41 -7.57
C LEU A 115 -20.90 -27.72 -6.85
N ARG A 116 -20.59 -27.84 -5.57
CA ARG A 116 -20.89 -29.05 -4.76
C ARG A 116 -22.38 -29.32 -4.62
N ASN A 117 -23.18 -28.27 -4.49
CA ASN A 117 -24.61 -28.39 -4.23
C ASN A 117 -25.48 -28.30 -5.49
N HIS A 118 -24.89 -27.98 -6.66
CA HIS A 118 -25.58 -27.72 -7.91
C HIS A 118 -26.71 -26.68 -7.78
N ARG A 119 -26.60 -25.75 -6.80
CA ARG A 119 -27.52 -24.65 -6.52
C ARG A 119 -26.84 -23.60 -5.66
N CYS A 120 -27.43 -22.41 -5.58
CA CYS A 120 -26.83 -21.28 -4.85
C CYS A 120 -27.34 -21.10 -3.41
N LYS A 121 -28.26 -21.94 -2.92
CA LYS A 121 -28.91 -21.72 -1.61
C LYS A 121 -27.87 -21.63 -0.49
N GLU A 122 -27.07 -22.66 -0.30
CA GLU A 122 -26.07 -22.78 0.75
C GLU A 122 -25.03 -21.64 0.67
N ALA A 123 -24.56 -21.34 -0.52
CA ALA A 123 -23.63 -20.25 -0.76
C ALA A 123 -24.23 -18.88 -0.39
N SER A 124 -25.52 -18.69 -0.72
CA SER A 124 -26.23 -17.42 -0.39
C SER A 124 -26.46 -17.26 1.11
N GLU A 125 -26.71 -18.35 1.82
CA GLU A 125 -27.00 -18.33 3.27
C GLU A 125 -25.73 -18.19 4.13
N GLU A 126 -24.61 -18.82 3.69
CA GLU A 126 -23.37 -18.88 4.47
C GLU A 126 -22.36 -17.77 4.17
N TYR A 127 -22.23 -17.40 2.88
CA TYR A 127 -21.13 -16.55 2.44
C TYR A 127 -21.55 -15.22 1.83
N CYS A 128 -22.79 -15.13 1.33
CA CYS A 128 -23.19 -13.93 0.59
C CYS A 128 -23.87 -12.90 1.48
N MET A 129 -23.53 -11.63 1.26
CA MET A 129 -24.31 -10.51 1.75
C MET A 129 -25.74 -10.58 1.18
N LYS A 130 -26.73 -10.16 1.96
CA LYS A 130 -28.12 -10.08 1.47
C LYS A 130 -28.21 -9.12 0.28
N ILE A 131 -29.01 -9.49 -0.71
CA ILE A 131 -29.20 -8.68 -1.93
C ILE A 131 -29.63 -7.25 -1.58
N LYS A 132 -30.53 -7.08 -0.59
CA LYS A 132 -30.97 -5.78 -0.11
C LYS A 132 -29.79 -4.91 0.36
N ASP A 133 -28.83 -5.52 1.06
CA ASP A 133 -27.71 -4.78 1.64
C ASP A 133 -26.71 -4.36 0.56
N ILE A 134 -26.43 -5.26 -0.40
CA ILE A 134 -25.47 -4.96 -1.49
C ILE A 134 -25.98 -3.87 -2.45
N ILE A 135 -27.27 -3.85 -2.77
CA ILE A 135 -27.82 -2.83 -3.67
C ILE A 135 -27.90 -1.45 -3.03
N THR A 136 -27.82 -1.36 -1.70
CA THR A 136 -27.84 -0.11 -0.93
C THR A 136 -26.47 0.37 -0.48
N LEU A 137 -25.38 -0.33 -0.86
CA LEU A 137 -24.01 0.07 -0.53
C LEU A 137 -23.63 1.45 -1.07
N ILE A 138 -24.16 1.80 -2.25
CA ILE A 138 -23.92 3.12 -2.84
C ILE A 138 -25.11 4.04 -2.49
N PRO A 139 -24.88 5.11 -1.71
CA PRO A 139 -25.95 6.06 -1.39
C PRO A 139 -26.57 6.64 -2.66
N GLY A 140 -27.90 6.57 -2.77
CA GLY A 140 -28.64 7.09 -3.93
C GLY A 140 -28.74 6.16 -5.13
N ALA A 141 -28.19 4.96 -5.10
CA ALA A 141 -28.51 3.90 -6.05
C ALA A 141 -29.96 3.46 -5.82
N LYS A 142 -30.80 3.60 -6.87
CA LYS A 142 -32.20 3.17 -6.88
C LYS A 142 -32.31 1.84 -7.62
#